data_18369a61da2e9db9aefa79c622e3afab
#
_entry.id   18369a61da2e9db9aefa79c622e3afab
#
_cell.length_a   1.000
_cell.length_b   1.000
_cell.length_c   1.000
_cell.angle_alpha   90.00
_cell.angle_beta   90.00
_cell.angle_gamma   90.00
#
_symmetry.space_group_name_H-M   'P 1'
#
loop_
_entity.id
_entity.type
_entity.pdbx_description
1 polymer ?
#
loop_
_entity_poly.entity_id
_entity_poly.type
_entity_poly.pdbx_seq_one_letter_code
_entity_poly.pdbx_strand_id
1 'polypeptide(L)'
;AKLSKLAGYDGVEIMGSEGYLINQFLSNHVNKRTDRWGGEIENRMRFPVEIVKAIRAKVGEKFIIAFRLSLLDLVHDGNTMQEVIAVAKALEKAGITLLNTGIGWHEARIPTIVTSVPRAAFVDYTAVVKQHVSVPVIASNRINMPDVAEDIIASGKADMVQMARPFLADPYWVNKTATNRVDEINTCIACNQACLDHAFKNERVSCLVNPQACFETELVYIKTKRPKRIAVVGGGVAGLSAATVAASRGHAVTLFEAGSDVGGQFNLAKVVPGKEEFHETIRYFKVQLKQTGVDLRLNTRVSRDQLEREGFDEVIVATGVVPRALKIQGSNAPQVLSYAEVLRGAEVGHRVAVIGAG
;
A
#
# COMPACT_ATOMS: atom_id res chain seq x y z
N ALA A 1 10.01 1.91 -27.30
CA ALA A 1 9.03 2.89 -27.81
C ALA A 1 8.56 2.56 -29.24
N LYS A 2 9.47 2.35 -30.24
CA LYS A 2 9.04 1.99 -31.61
C LYS A 2 8.22 0.71 -31.63
N LEU A 3 8.67 -0.34 -30.95
CA LEU A 3 7.95 -1.62 -30.88
C LEU A 3 6.62 -1.47 -30.13
N SER A 4 6.58 -0.69 -29.06
CA SER A 4 5.33 -0.40 -28.32
C SER A 4 4.31 0.28 -29.23
N LYS A 5 4.74 1.29 -30.01
CA LYS A 5 3.86 1.96 -30.99
C LYS A 5 3.35 0.99 -32.06
N LEU A 6 4.20 0.10 -32.59
CA LEU A 6 3.81 -0.91 -33.56
C LEU A 6 2.84 -1.95 -32.97
N ALA A 7 2.94 -2.24 -31.69
CA ALA A 7 2.04 -3.12 -30.94
C ALA A 7 0.70 -2.45 -30.55
N GLY A 8 0.50 -1.17 -30.90
CA GLY A 8 -0.75 -0.45 -30.64
C GLY A 8 -0.83 0.25 -29.27
N TYR A 9 0.29 0.40 -28.55
CA TYR A 9 0.30 1.22 -27.32
C TYR A 9 0.28 2.72 -27.66
N ASP A 10 -0.35 3.50 -26.79
CA ASP A 10 -0.48 4.96 -26.92
C ASP A 10 0.75 5.72 -26.40
N GLY A 11 1.55 5.09 -25.52
CA GLY A 11 2.71 5.71 -24.92
C GLY A 11 3.68 4.74 -24.25
N VAL A 12 4.75 5.32 -23.72
CA VAL A 12 5.74 4.64 -22.87
C VAL A 12 6.13 5.54 -21.71
N GLU A 13 6.50 4.93 -20.57
CA GLU A 13 7.15 5.64 -19.47
C GLU A 13 8.65 5.32 -19.44
N ILE A 14 9.48 6.35 -19.27
CA ILE A 14 10.92 6.26 -19.12
C ILE A 14 11.25 6.33 -17.63
N MET A 15 11.91 5.30 -17.10
CA MET A 15 12.26 5.17 -15.69
C MET A 15 13.53 5.95 -15.37
N GLY A 16 13.38 7.14 -14.80
CA GLY A 16 14.48 8.02 -14.37
C GLY A 16 14.52 8.27 -12.87
N SER A 17 14.08 7.31 -12.06
CA SER A 17 13.97 7.44 -10.60
C SER A 17 14.45 6.19 -9.86
N GLU A 18 14.32 6.18 -8.54
CA GLU A 18 14.57 5.08 -7.59
C GLU A 18 15.98 4.45 -7.65
N GLY A 19 17.00 5.15 -8.19
CA GLY A 19 18.38 4.66 -8.27
C GLY A 19 18.67 3.77 -9.48
N TYR A 20 17.74 3.67 -10.45
CA TYR A 20 17.98 2.95 -11.68
C TYR A 20 18.91 3.70 -12.65
N LEU A 21 19.33 3.06 -13.73
CA LEU A 21 20.39 3.52 -14.62
C LEU A 21 20.33 5.01 -14.99
N ILE A 22 19.16 5.51 -15.39
CA ILE A 22 19.02 6.91 -15.80
C ILE A 22 19.18 7.84 -14.59
N ASN A 23 18.60 7.48 -13.44
CA ASN A 23 18.75 8.25 -12.20
C ASN A 23 20.22 8.26 -11.72
N GLN A 24 20.96 7.15 -11.93
CA GLN A 24 22.40 7.08 -11.62
C GLN A 24 23.23 8.05 -12.46
N PHE A 25 22.85 8.30 -13.71
CA PHE A 25 23.50 9.36 -14.51
C PHE A 25 23.19 10.76 -14.00
N LEU A 26 21.98 10.99 -13.47
CA LEU A 26 21.56 12.28 -12.95
C LEU A 26 22.21 12.63 -11.60
N SER A 27 22.42 11.64 -10.73
CA SER A 27 22.82 11.88 -9.34
C SER A 27 24.33 11.87 -9.13
N ASN A 28 24.83 12.89 -8.42
CA ASN A 28 26.24 12.94 -7.99
C ASN A 28 26.61 11.80 -7.02
N HIS A 29 25.63 11.17 -6.39
CA HIS A 29 25.87 10.03 -5.49
C HIS A 29 26.72 8.95 -6.17
N VAL A 30 26.42 8.61 -7.41
CA VAL A 30 27.13 7.56 -8.17
C VAL A 30 27.80 8.05 -9.44
N ASN A 31 27.35 9.12 -10.09
CA ASN A 31 27.95 9.63 -11.29
C ASN A 31 29.21 10.45 -10.99
N LYS A 32 30.35 9.76 -10.94
CA LYS A 32 31.69 10.37 -10.72
C LYS A 32 32.47 10.58 -12.03
N ARG A 33 31.77 10.61 -13.18
CA ARG A 33 32.38 10.83 -14.50
C ARG A 33 32.89 12.26 -14.63
N THR A 34 33.98 12.42 -15.39
CA THR A 34 34.61 13.72 -15.68
C THR A 34 34.47 14.12 -17.14
N ASP A 35 33.77 13.31 -17.95
CA ASP A 35 33.47 13.60 -19.34
C ASP A 35 32.13 14.32 -19.52
N ARG A 36 31.68 14.46 -20.76
CA ARG A 36 30.43 15.15 -21.12
C ARG A 36 29.16 14.56 -20.51
N TRP A 37 29.22 13.46 -19.74
CA TRP A 37 28.11 12.76 -19.12
C TRP A 37 28.12 12.87 -17.59
N GLY A 38 29.08 13.60 -17.01
CA GLY A 38 29.22 13.77 -15.56
C GLY A 38 29.68 15.17 -15.16
N GLY A 39 29.88 15.40 -13.88
CA GLY A 39 30.16 16.73 -13.32
C GLY A 39 28.92 17.57 -13.13
N GLU A 40 28.85 18.75 -13.73
CA GLU A 40 27.71 19.67 -13.59
C GLU A 40 26.39 19.07 -14.11
N ILE A 41 25.27 19.59 -13.61
CA ILE A 41 23.94 19.05 -13.92
C ILE A 41 23.64 19.06 -15.43
N GLU A 42 24.14 20.05 -16.18
CA GLU A 42 23.98 20.14 -17.62
C GLU A 42 24.59 18.97 -18.38
N ASN A 43 25.65 18.38 -17.86
CA ASN A 43 26.25 17.17 -18.38
C ASN A 43 25.51 15.91 -17.90
N ARG A 44 25.18 15.83 -16.61
CA ARG A 44 24.50 14.68 -16.02
C ARG A 44 23.11 14.47 -16.62
N MET A 45 22.34 15.52 -16.91
CA MET A 45 21.03 15.42 -17.54
C MET A 45 21.08 15.14 -19.04
N ARG A 46 22.23 15.20 -19.69
CA ARG A 46 22.38 14.91 -21.13
C ARG A 46 21.86 13.53 -21.50
N PHE A 47 22.15 12.53 -20.69
CA PHE A 47 21.76 11.14 -21.00
C PHE A 47 20.22 10.96 -21.07
N PRO A 48 19.43 11.31 -20.05
CA PRO A 48 17.96 11.26 -20.16
C PRO A 48 17.41 12.16 -21.27
N VAL A 49 17.95 13.34 -21.48
CA VAL A 49 17.50 14.27 -22.52
C VAL A 49 17.69 13.66 -23.91
N GLU A 50 18.86 13.06 -24.19
CA GLU A 50 19.11 12.40 -25.48
C GLU A 50 18.24 11.16 -25.68
N ILE A 51 17.92 10.41 -24.63
CA ILE A 51 16.94 9.30 -24.68
C ILE A 51 15.57 9.82 -25.12
N VAL A 52 15.06 10.88 -24.47
CA VAL A 52 13.75 11.45 -24.81
C VAL A 52 13.72 11.93 -26.25
N LYS A 53 14.74 12.69 -26.70
CA LYS A 53 14.85 13.15 -28.09
C LYS A 53 14.87 12.00 -29.09
N ALA A 54 15.66 10.95 -28.82
CA ALA A 54 15.75 9.79 -29.68
C ALA A 54 14.42 9.03 -29.77
N ILE A 55 13.68 8.91 -28.67
CA ILE A 55 12.33 8.33 -28.65
C ILE A 55 11.37 9.21 -29.46
N ARG A 56 11.32 10.52 -29.17
CA ARG A 56 10.43 11.48 -29.84
C ARG A 56 10.65 11.44 -31.37
N ALA A 57 11.88 11.40 -31.84
CA ALA A 57 12.21 11.29 -33.25
C ALA A 57 11.69 10.00 -33.90
N LYS A 58 11.58 8.90 -33.12
CA LYS A 58 11.11 7.61 -33.64
C LYS A 58 9.62 7.42 -33.60
N VAL A 59 8.92 8.05 -32.63
CA VAL A 59 7.49 7.81 -32.41
C VAL A 59 6.60 8.96 -32.88
N GLY A 60 7.17 10.15 -33.16
CA GLY A 60 6.45 11.36 -33.58
C GLY A 60 5.76 12.06 -32.41
N GLU A 61 5.08 13.17 -32.66
CA GLU A 61 4.57 14.09 -31.64
C GLU A 61 3.36 13.56 -30.86
N LYS A 62 2.51 12.76 -31.49
CA LYS A 62 1.25 12.27 -30.89
C LYS A 62 1.41 11.15 -29.89
N PHE A 63 2.58 10.49 -29.87
CA PHE A 63 2.81 9.38 -28.97
C PHE A 63 3.16 9.89 -27.58
N ILE A 64 2.51 9.34 -26.54
CA ILE A 64 2.75 9.74 -25.15
C ILE A 64 4.14 9.27 -24.70
N ILE A 65 4.93 10.20 -24.17
CA ILE A 65 6.19 9.91 -23.49
C ILE A 65 6.08 10.44 -22.08
N ALA A 66 5.81 9.55 -21.13
CA ALA A 66 5.91 9.87 -19.72
C ALA A 66 7.39 9.70 -19.27
N PHE A 67 7.83 10.54 -18.37
CA PHE A 67 9.14 10.39 -17.72
C PHE A 67 8.94 10.37 -16.21
N ARG A 68 9.40 9.30 -15.56
CA ARG A 68 9.38 9.20 -14.10
C ARG A 68 10.68 9.76 -13.55
N LEU A 69 10.59 10.92 -12.89
CA LEU A 69 11.71 11.68 -12.34
C LEU A 69 11.77 11.54 -10.83
N SER A 70 12.94 11.23 -10.27
CA SER A 70 13.17 11.30 -8.83
C SER A 70 13.15 12.77 -8.36
N LEU A 71 12.22 13.11 -7.48
CA LEU A 71 12.15 14.44 -6.88
C LEU A 71 13.04 14.54 -5.63
N LEU A 72 13.20 13.44 -4.93
CA LEU A 72 14.04 13.30 -3.74
C LEU A 72 14.76 11.96 -3.84
N ASP A 73 16.07 11.99 -3.98
CA ASP A 73 16.85 10.74 -4.01
C ASP A 73 16.97 10.12 -2.61
N LEU A 74 16.99 10.93 -1.55
CA LEU A 74 17.13 10.53 -0.13
C LEU A 74 18.42 9.76 0.16
N VAL A 75 19.45 9.99 -0.64
CA VAL A 75 20.81 9.49 -0.47
C VAL A 75 21.80 10.65 -0.35
N HIS A 76 23.00 10.37 0.17
CA HIS A 76 24.08 11.36 0.23
C HIS A 76 24.44 11.80 -1.21
N ASP A 77 24.71 13.08 -1.40
CA ASP A 77 24.99 13.70 -2.72
C ASP A 77 23.92 13.42 -3.79
N GLY A 78 22.66 13.21 -3.40
CA GLY A 78 21.51 13.17 -4.31
C GLY A 78 21.24 14.53 -4.94
N ASN A 79 20.36 14.54 -5.95
CA ASN A 79 20.01 15.76 -6.64
C ASN A 79 19.31 16.76 -5.70
N THR A 80 19.67 18.04 -5.82
CA THR A 80 18.97 19.15 -5.19
C THR A 80 17.66 19.47 -5.93
N MET A 81 16.71 20.14 -5.26
CA MET A 81 15.44 20.54 -5.92
C MET A 81 15.68 21.47 -7.12
N GLN A 82 16.68 22.33 -7.08
CA GLN A 82 17.06 23.19 -8.21
C GLN A 82 17.52 22.36 -9.41
N GLU A 83 18.33 21.32 -9.20
CA GLU A 83 18.75 20.40 -10.25
C GLU A 83 17.58 19.59 -10.80
N VAL A 84 16.67 19.12 -9.93
CA VAL A 84 15.45 18.41 -10.33
C VAL A 84 14.59 19.29 -11.25
N ILE A 85 14.40 20.57 -10.89
CA ILE A 85 13.66 21.55 -11.70
C ILE A 85 14.37 21.79 -13.05
N ALA A 86 15.69 21.91 -13.07
CA ALA A 86 16.46 22.07 -14.30
C ALA A 86 16.30 20.86 -15.23
N VAL A 87 16.37 19.65 -14.67
CA VAL A 87 16.13 18.39 -15.40
C VAL A 87 14.70 18.34 -15.95
N ALA A 88 13.69 18.65 -15.13
CA ALA A 88 12.28 18.63 -15.55
C ALA A 88 12.03 19.54 -16.76
N LYS A 89 12.55 20.78 -16.73
CA LYS A 89 12.48 21.74 -17.85
C LYS A 89 13.21 21.21 -19.11
N ALA A 90 14.37 20.60 -18.94
CA ALA A 90 15.15 20.05 -20.06
C ALA A 90 14.43 18.84 -20.70
N LEU A 91 13.78 17.99 -19.91
CA LEU A 91 12.98 16.87 -20.38
C LEU A 91 11.73 17.35 -21.11
N GLU A 92 11.03 18.37 -20.60
CA GLU A 92 9.89 19.00 -21.27
C GLU A 92 10.31 19.53 -22.65
N LYS A 93 11.40 20.30 -22.70
CA LYS A 93 11.97 20.82 -23.97
C LYS A 93 12.38 19.69 -24.93
N ALA A 94 12.79 18.53 -24.40
CA ALA A 94 13.15 17.38 -25.21
C ALA A 94 11.94 16.63 -25.77
N GLY A 95 10.73 16.90 -25.25
CA GLY A 95 9.45 16.42 -25.80
C GLY A 95 8.77 15.32 -24.99
N ILE A 96 8.93 15.27 -23.66
CA ILE A 96 8.00 14.49 -22.81
C ILE A 96 6.60 15.11 -22.88
N THR A 97 5.58 14.31 -22.60
CA THR A 97 4.17 14.74 -22.56
C THR A 97 3.57 14.65 -21.18
N LEU A 98 4.19 13.90 -20.28
CA LEU A 98 3.79 13.71 -18.89
C LEU A 98 5.04 13.63 -18.02
N LEU A 99 5.00 14.24 -16.84
CA LEU A 99 6.02 14.10 -15.81
C LEU A 99 5.45 13.30 -14.63
N ASN A 100 5.93 12.08 -14.45
CA ASN A 100 5.60 11.27 -13.28
C ASN A 100 6.66 11.48 -12.19
N THR A 101 6.29 11.36 -10.94
CA THR A 101 7.19 11.60 -9.81
C THR A 101 7.58 10.32 -9.09
N GLY A 102 8.84 10.22 -8.68
CA GLY A 102 9.38 9.16 -7.85
C GLY A 102 10.05 9.75 -6.59
N ILE A 103 10.07 9.00 -5.50
CA ILE A 103 10.61 9.43 -4.22
C ILE A 103 11.48 8.33 -3.62
N GLY A 104 12.73 8.62 -3.37
CA GLY A 104 13.68 7.77 -2.69
C GLY A 104 14.29 6.69 -3.58
N TRP A 105 15.57 6.45 -3.39
CA TRP A 105 16.25 5.29 -3.97
C TRP A 105 15.93 4.03 -3.18
N HIS A 106 16.02 2.85 -3.80
CA HIS A 106 15.82 1.58 -3.09
C HIS A 106 16.78 1.36 -1.93
N GLU A 107 17.98 1.92 -2.00
CA GLU A 107 18.98 1.86 -0.93
C GLU A 107 18.84 2.95 0.13
N ALA A 108 17.94 3.93 -0.07
CA ALA A 108 17.71 4.99 0.89
C ALA A 108 17.17 4.39 2.21
N ARG A 109 17.74 4.83 3.33
CA ARG A 109 17.31 4.39 4.66
C ARG A 109 16.10 5.14 5.20
N ILE A 110 15.70 6.21 4.53
CA ILE A 110 14.51 7.00 4.87
C ILE A 110 13.30 6.34 4.23
N PRO A 111 12.31 5.89 5.01
CA PRO A 111 11.14 5.22 4.47
C PRO A 111 10.25 6.16 3.68
N THR A 112 9.73 5.71 2.53
CA THR A 112 8.87 6.51 1.64
C THR A 112 7.52 5.87 1.35
N ILE A 113 7.34 4.58 1.63
CA ILE A 113 6.19 3.79 1.19
C ILE A 113 5.61 2.86 2.25
N VAL A 114 6.16 2.87 3.47
CA VAL A 114 5.68 2.03 4.59
C VAL A 114 4.54 2.70 5.34
N THR A 115 3.85 1.94 6.18
CA THR A 115 2.65 2.40 6.90
C THR A 115 2.89 3.59 7.83
N SER A 116 4.10 3.75 8.39
CA SER A 116 4.47 4.88 9.24
C SER A 116 4.69 6.20 8.50
N VAL A 117 4.76 6.16 7.16
CA VAL A 117 4.82 7.38 6.33
C VAL A 117 3.40 7.91 6.14
N PRO A 118 3.10 9.17 6.45
CA PRO A 118 1.78 9.77 6.27
C PRO A 118 1.27 9.67 4.83
N ARG A 119 -0.05 9.66 4.66
CA ARG A 119 -0.67 9.76 3.33
C ARG A 119 -0.23 11.05 2.65
N ALA A 120 0.06 10.99 1.35
CA ALA A 120 0.46 12.12 0.51
C ALA A 120 1.70 12.89 1.02
N ALA A 121 2.57 12.28 1.83
CA ALA A 121 3.71 12.95 2.50
C ALA A 121 4.66 13.71 1.57
N PHE A 122 4.69 13.37 0.29
CA PHE A 122 5.65 13.93 -0.67
C PHE A 122 5.01 14.81 -1.74
N VAL A 123 3.71 15.09 -1.64
CA VAL A 123 2.97 15.83 -2.67
C VAL A 123 3.41 17.28 -2.80
N ASP A 124 3.87 17.91 -1.72
CA ASP A 124 4.36 19.29 -1.76
C ASP A 124 5.61 19.43 -2.65
N TYR A 125 6.47 18.41 -2.72
CA TYR A 125 7.60 18.39 -3.66
C TYR A 125 7.12 18.30 -5.11
N THR A 126 6.06 17.54 -5.38
CA THR A 126 5.40 17.49 -6.69
C THR A 126 4.86 18.86 -7.07
N ALA A 127 4.18 19.54 -6.14
CA ALA A 127 3.63 20.88 -6.35
C ALA A 127 4.70 21.91 -6.69
N VAL A 128 5.87 21.84 -6.06
CA VAL A 128 7.02 22.72 -6.41
C VAL A 128 7.46 22.51 -7.85
N VAL A 129 7.64 21.25 -8.29
CA VAL A 129 8.08 20.98 -9.67
C VAL A 129 6.99 21.36 -10.68
N LYS A 130 5.72 21.13 -10.37
CA LYS A 130 4.59 21.52 -11.24
C LYS A 130 4.56 23.00 -11.58
N GLN A 131 5.02 23.89 -10.69
CA GLN A 131 5.09 25.34 -10.95
C GLN A 131 6.11 25.71 -12.04
N HIS A 132 6.98 24.79 -12.45
CA HIS A 132 8.08 25.05 -13.34
C HIS A 132 8.00 24.37 -14.71
N VAL A 133 6.96 23.55 -14.93
CA VAL A 133 6.68 22.84 -16.19
C VAL A 133 5.24 23.05 -16.62
N SER A 134 4.96 22.92 -17.92
CA SER A 134 3.62 23.05 -18.48
C SER A 134 2.99 21.69 -18.82
N VAL A 135 3.79 20.62 -18.91
CA VAL A 135 3.26 19.25 -19.05
C VAL A 135 2.54 18.81 -17.77
N PRO A 136 1.47 17.98 -17.87
CA PRO A 136 0.81 17.43 -16.69
C PRO A 136 1.78 16.67 -15.78
N VAL A 137 1.62 16.87 -14.46
CA VAL A 137 2.46 16.25 -13.43
C VAL A 137 1.65 15.27 -12.61
N ILE A 138 2.22 14.09 -12.37
CA ILE A 138 1.60 12.96 -11.67
C ILE A 138 2.23 12.84 -10.29
N ALA A 139 1.42 12.91 -9.22
CA ALA A 139 1.87 12.67 -7.85
C ALA A 139 1.89 11.17 -7.51
N SER A 140 2.87 10.77 -6.72
CA SER A 140 3.04 9.39 -6.26
C SER A 140 3.32 9.29 -4.75
N ASN A 141 3.42 8.08 -4.25
CA ASN A 141 3.73 7.69 -2.88
C ASN A 141 2.65 8.00 -1.83
N ARG A 142 2.23 6.96 -1.14
CA ARG A 142 1.28 7.00 -0.01
C ARG A 142 -0.09 7.62 -0.35
N ILE A 143 -0.55 7.42 -1.57
CA ILE A 143 -1.92 7.74 -2.03
C ILE A 143 -2.66 6.40 -2.09
N ASN A 144 -3.70 6.21 -1.27
CA ASN A 144 -4.39 4.92 -1.15
C ASN A 144 -5.91 5.02 -1.00
N MET A 145 -6.46 6.23 -0.81
CA MET A 145 -7.90 6.47 -0.69
C MET A 145 -8.35 7.62 -1.61
N PRO A 146 -9.64 7.64 -2.02
CA PRO A 146 -10.17 8.62 -2.96
C PRO A 146 -10.13 10.07 -2.46
N ASP A 147 -10.40 10.29 -1.21
CA ASP A 147 -10.33 11.62 -0.56
C ASP A 147 -8.92 12.22 -0.68
N VAL A 148 -7.89 11.41 -0.40
CA VAL A 148 -6.49 11.83 -0.55
C VAL A 148 -6.15 12.17 -2.01
N ALA A 149 -6.62 11.35 -2.96
CA ALA A 149 -6.40 11.60 -4.38
C ALA A 149 -7.12 12.87 -4.85
N GLU A 150 -8.37 13.08 -4.42
CA GLU A 150 -9.16 14.27 -4.77
C GLU A 150 -8.56 15.54 -4.18
N ASP A 151 -8.15 15.52 -2.92
CA ASP A 151 -7.51 16.67 -2.26
C ASP A 151 -6.25 17.13 -2.99
N ILE A 152 -5.44 16.19 -3.51
CA ILE A 152 -4.24 16.51 -4.30
C ILE A 152 -4.61 17.25 -5.59
N ILE A 153 -5.61 16.74 -6.31
CA ILE A 153 -6.05 17.31 -7.59
C ILE A 153 -6.76 18.65 -7.36
N ALA A 154 -7.74 18.68 -6.45
CA ALA A 154 -8.53 19.88 -6.16
C ALA A 154 -7.69 21.04 -5.63
N SER A 155 -6.63 20.74 -4.85
CA SER A 155 -5.69 21.77 -4.38
C SER A 155 -4.71 22.25 -5.46
N GLY A 156 -4.73 21.64 -6.65
CA GLY A 156 -3.84 22.02 -7.76
C GLY A 156 -2.38 21.56 -7.58
N LYS A 157 -2.08 20.69 -6.61
CA LYS A 157 -0.73 20.23 -6.32
C LYS A 157 -0.18 19.26 -7.37
N ALA A 158 -1.07 18.54 -8.06
CA ALA A 158 -0.76 17.69 -9.21
C ALA A 158 -1.94 17.68 -10.19
N ASP A 159 -1.73 17.18 -11.40
CA ASP A 159 -2.79 17.03 -12.41
C ASP A 159 -3.39 15.62 -12.37
N MET A 160 -2.60 14.64 -11.93
CA MET A 160 -2.99 13.24 -11.79
C MET A 160 -2.33 12.63 -10.56
N VAL A 161 -2.81 11.45 -10.15
CA VAL A 161 -2.21 10.62 -9.11
C VAL A 161 -1.85 9.24 -9.65
N GLN A 162 -0.78 8.66 -9.12
CA GLN A 162 -0.35 7.29 -9.42
C GLN A 162 -0.43 6.41 -8.19
N MET A 163 -0.96 5.23 -8.39
CA MET A 163 -1.02 4.18 -7.37
C MET A 163 -0.64 2.83 -7.98
N ALA A 164 0.05 1.97 -7.21
CA ALA A 164 0.32 0.58 -7.60
C ALA A 164 -0.29 -0.39 -6.58
N ARG A 165 0.21 -0.40 -5.35
CA ARG A 165 -0.25 -1.31 -4.29
C ARG A 165 -1.72 -1.17 -3.91
N PRO A 166 -2.37 0.01 -3.97
CA PRO A 166 -3.81 0.11 -3.79
C PRO A 166 -4.61 -0.76 -4.76
N PHE A 167 -4.18 -0.92 -6.00
CA PHE A 167 -4.82 -1.80 -6.98
C PHE A 167 -4.54 -3.29 -6.75
N LEU A 168 -3.45 -3.65 -6.08
CA LEU A 168 -3.27 -5.01 -5.57
C LEU A 168 -4.24 -5.31 -4.42
N ALA A 169 -4.44 -4.34 -3.53
CA ALA A 169 -5.37 -4.48 -2.42
C ALA A 169 -6.83 -4.51 -2.90
N ASP A 170 -7.18 -3.65 -3.85
CA ASP A 170 -8.51 -3.58 -4.44
C ASP A 170 -8.46 -3.24 -5.95
N PRO A 171 -8.60 -4.22 -6.86
CA PRO A 171 -8.59 -3.95 -8.29
C PRO A 171 -9.81 -3.13 -8.76
N TYR A 172 -10.87 -3.06 -7.97
CA TYR A 172 -12.08 -2.29 -8.27
C TYR A 172 -12.09 -0.89 -7.65
N TRP A 173 -10.95 -0.42 -7.12
CA TRP A 173 -10.83 0.86 -6.43
C TRP A 173 -11.45 2.03 -7.21
N VAL A 174 -11.09 2.18 -8.51
CA VAL A 174 -11.62 3.23 -9.37
C VAL A 174 -13.14 3.08 -9.58
N ASN A 175 -13.62 1.86 -9.85
CA ASN A 175 -15.05 1.60 -10.05
C ASN A 175 -15.86 1.87 -8.77
N LYS A 176 -15.34 1.50 -7.62
CA LYS A 176 -15.98 1.78 -6.32
C LYS A 176 -16.02 3.28 -6.05
N THR A 177 -14.95 4.00 -6.35
CA THR A 177 -14.89 5.47 -6.24
C THR A 177 -15.93 6.13 -7.15
N ALA A 178 -15.95 5.77 -8.43
CA ALA A 178 -16.86 6.34 -9.43
C ALA A 178 -18.35 6.07 -9.14
N THR A 179 -18.66 5.04 -8.36
CA THR A 179 -20.03 4.67 -7.96
C THR A 179 -20.37 4.98 -6.51
N ASN A 180 -19.56 5.83 -5.85
CA ASN A 180 -19.71 6.28 -4.45
C ASN A 180 -19.79 5.13 -3.43
N ARG A 181 -18.98 4.08 -3.65
CA ARG A 181 -18.84 2.91 -2.76
C ARG A 181 -17.46 2.90 -2.08
N VAL A 182 -17.02 4.06 -1.59
CA VAL A 182 -15.69 4.26 -1.02
C VAL A 182 -15.47 3.40 0.23
N ASP A 183 -16.53 3.20 1.03
CA ASP A 183 -16.53 2.35 2.22
C ASP A 183 -16.31 0.84 1.91
N GLU A 184 -16.48 0.43 0.66
CA GLU A 184 -16.22 -0.93 0.20
C GLU A 184 -14.77 -1.17 -0.25
N ILE A 185 -13.95 -0.12 -0.34
CA ILE A 185 -12.56 -0.24 -0.78
C ILE A 185 -11.72 -1.02 0.25
N ASN A 186 -11.05 -2.08 -0.20
CA ASN A 186 -10.04 -2.77 0.58
C ASN A 186 -8.73 -1.97 0.52
N THR A 187 -8.49 -1.15 1.53
CA THR A 187 -7.40 -0.18 1.52
C THR A 187 -6.03 -0.84 1.67
N CYS A 188 -5.08 -0.43 0.85
CA CYS A 188 -3.67 -0.82 1.03
C CYS A 188 -3.13 -0.23 2.34
N ILE A 189 -2.77 -1.09 3.28
CA ILE A 189 -2.23 -0.72 4.60
C ILE A 189 -0.71 -0.48 4.61
N ALA A 190 -0.09 -0.42 3.45
CA ALA A 190 1.34 -0.14 3.26
C ALA A 190 2.30 -1.04 4.07
N CYS A 191 1.91 -2.28 4.30
CA CYS A 191 2.69 -3.27 5.07
C CYS A 191 3.90 -3.84 4.32
N ASN A 192 3.91 -3.78 2.99
CA ASN A 192 4.95 -4.27 2.07
C ASN A 192 5.23 -5.79 2.09
N GLN A 193 4.54 -6.58 2.92
CA GLN A 193 4.87 -7.98 3.22
C GLN A 193 4.70 -8.94 2.04
N ALA A 194 3.49 -9.04 1.45
CA ALA A 194 3.23 -9.99 0.36
C ALA A 194 3.44 -9.38 -1.04
N CYS A 195 3.79 -8.12 -1.14
CA CYS A 195 4.11 -7.44 -2.40
C CYS A 195 5.61 -7.21 -2.55
N LEU A 196 6.19 -6.23 -1.87
CA LEU A 196 7.61 -5.88 -2.04
C LEU A 196 8.55 -6.97 -1.51
N ASP A 197 8.28 -7.55 -0.34
CA ASP A 197 9.15 -8.61 0.20
C ASP A 197 9.19 -9.84 -0.73
N HIS A 198 8.07 -10.19 -1.38
CA HIS A 198 8.04 -11.25 -2.39
C HIS A 198 8.79 -10.84 -3.66
N ALA A 199 8.54 -9.60 -4.16
CA ALA A 199 9.22 -9.11 -5.36
C ALA A 199 10.74 -9.11 -5.22
N PHE A 200 11.27 -8.64 -4.07
CA PHE A 200 12.71 -8.64 -3.82
C PHE A 200 13.33 -10.02 -3.60
N LYS A 201 12.52 -11.04 -3.31
CA LYS A 201 12.94 -12.45 -3.25
C LYS A 201 12.74 -13.20 -4.57
N ASN A 202 12.29 -12.52 -5.64
CA ASN A 202 11.86 -13.13 -6.90
C ASN A 202 10.73 -14.16 -6.72
N GLU A 203 9.88 -13.97 -5.72
CA GLU A 203 8.67 -14.75 -5.48
C GLU A 203 7.49 -14.08 -6.18
N ARG A 204 6.43 -14.85 -6.45
CA ARG A 204 5.18 -14.32 -7.00
C ARG A 204 4.57 -13.31 -6.02
N VAL A 205 4.32 -12.11 -6.50
CA VAL A 205 3.69 -11.03 -5.73
C VAL A 205 2.25 -11.39 -5.36
N SER A 206 1.82 -10.96 -4.19
CA SER A 206 0.43 -10.97 -3.74
C SER A 206 0.16 -9.76 -2.84
N CYS A 207 -0.94 -9.76 -2.11
CA CYS A 207 -1.28 -8.70 -1.16
C CYS A 207 -1.76 -9.30 0.17
N LEU A 208 -1.26 -8.80 1.30
CA LEU A 208 -1.63 -9.29 2.63
C LEU A 208 -3.13 -9.15 2.92
N VAL A 209 -3.75 -8.07 2.45
CA VAL A 209 -5.19 -7.80 2.64
C VAL A 209 -6.06 -8.33 1.50
N ASN A 210 -5.47 -8.79 0.39
CA ASN A 210 -6.17 -9.38 -0.75
C ASN A 210 -5.42 -10.61 -1.28
N PRO A 211 -5.69 -11.80 -0.77
CA PRO A 211 -4.99 -13.03 -1.21
C PRO A 211 -5.25 -13.39 -2.68
N GLN A 212 -6.28 -12.84 -3.33
CA GLN A 212 -6.51 -13.05 -4.76
C GLN A 212 -5.55 -12.25 -5.66
N ALA A 213 -4.90 -11.20 -5.15
CA ALA A 213 -3.97 -10.40 -5.93
C ALA A 213 -2.88 -11.27 -6.56
N CYS A 214 -2.75 -11.21 -7.89
CA CYS A 214 -1.89 -12.04 -8.72
C CYS A 214 -2.21 -13.55 -8.72
N PHE A 215 -3.34 -13.95 -8.11
CA PHE A 215 -3.88 -15.32 -8.10
C PHE A 215 -5.35 -15.37 -8.58
N GLU A 216 -5.79 -14.39 -9.34
CA GLU A 216 -7.18 -14.20 -9.74
C GLU A 216 -7.75 -15.36 -10.55
N THR A 217 -6.89 -16.09 -11.27
CA THR A 217 -7.29 -17.28 -12.04
C THR A 217 -7.29 -18.58 -11.24
N GLU A 218 -6.67 -18.57 -10.05
CA GLU A 218 -6.52 -19.75 -9.18
C GLU A 218 -7.47 -19.69 -7.97
N LEU A 219 -7.52 -18.51 -7.30
CA LEU A 219 -8.37 -18.26 -6.13
C LEU A 219 -9.72 -17.67 -6.54
N VAL A 220 -10.50 -18.42 -7.32
CA VAL A 220 -11.82 -17.98 -7.78
C VAL A 220 -12.90 -18.33 -6.77
N TYR A 221 -13.64 -17.35 -6.25
CA TYR A 221 -14.72 -17.54 -5.30
C TYR A 221 -16.03 -17.87 -6.02
N ILE A 222 -16.18 -19.13 -6.41
CA ILE A 222 -17.36 -19.63 -7.13
C ILE A 222 -18.53 -19.85 -6.17
N LYS A 223 -19.74 -19.42 -6.55
CA LYS A 223 -20.98 -19.71 -5.81
C LYS A 223 -21.20 -21.22 -5.69
N THR A 224 -21.51 -21.66 -4.47
CA THR A 224 -21.80 -23.08 -4.23
C THR A 224 -23.16 -23.50 -4.76
N LYS A 225 -23.27 -24.75 -5.24
CA LYS A 225 -24.56 -25.40 -5.55
C LYS A 225 -25.17 -26.10 -4.34
N ARG A 226 -24.42 -26.21 -3.24
CA ARG A 226 -24.87 -26.90 -1.99
C ARG A 226 -24.57 -25.95 -0.82
N PRO A 227 -25.45 -24.97 -0.55
CA PRO A 227 -25.31 -24.09 0.60
C PRO A 227 -25.26 -24.91 1.90
N LYS A 228 -24.39 -24.47 2.81
CA LYS A 228 -24.26 -25.04 4.15
C LYS A 228 -24.51 -23.95 5.18
N ARG A 229 -24.88 -24.36 6.40
CA ARG A 229 -24.85 -23.52 7.60
C ARG A 229 -23.48 -23.63 8.24
N ILE A 230 -22.71 -22.54 8.22
CA ILE A 230 -21.32 -22.52 8.71
C ILE A 230 -21.22 -21.62 9.93
N ALA A 231 -20.69 -22.19 11.03
CA ALA A 231 -20.26 -21.40 12.18
C ALA A 231 -18.80 -21.00 12.02
N VAL A 232 -18.48 -19.73 12.23
CA VAL A 232 -17.09 -19.24 12.36
C VAL A 232 -16.92 -18.76 13.80
N VAL A 233 -15.93 -19.30 14.51
CA VAL A 233 -15.68 -18.99 15.92
C VAL A 233 -14.41 -18.15 16.04
N GLY A 234 -14.58 -16.86 16.37
CA GLY A 234 -13.53 -15.86 16.48
C GLY A 234 -13.59 -14.82 15.36
N GLY A 235 -13.80 -13.56 15.74
CA GLY A 235 -13.92 -12.39 14.86
C GLY A 235 -12.59 -11.66 14.59
N GLY A 236 -11.44 -12.36 14.71
CA GLY A 236 -10.15 -11.87 14.24
C GLY A 236 -10.07 -11.87 12.71
N VAL A 237 -8.98 -11.34 12.11
CA VAL A 237 -8.85 -11.20 10.66
C VAL A 237 -9.02 -12.53 9.90
N ALA A 238 -8.59 -13.64 10.47
CA ALA A 238 -8.76 -14.96 9.87
C ALA A 238 -10.26 -15.37 9.81
N GLY A 239 -10.99 -15.20 10.93
CA GLY A 239 -12.43 -15.49 10.98
C GLY A 239 -13.25 -14.53 10.11
N LEU A 240 -12.90 -13.25 10.09
CA LEU A 240 -13.54 -12.25 9.22
C LEU A 240 -13.39 -12.63 7.74
N SER A 241 -12.18 -13.00 7.32
CA SER A 241 -11.91 -13.43 5.95
C SER A 241 -12.68 -14.73 5.62
N ALA A 242 -12.64 -15.73 6.51
CA ALA A 242 -13.36 -16.98 6.31
C ALA A 242 -14.88 -16.76 6.21
N ALA A 243 -15.46 -15.96 7.11
CA ALA A 243 -16.90 -15.69 7.14
C ALA A 243 -17.37 -14.96 5.88
N THR A 244 -16.68 -13.88 5.49
CA THR A 244 -17.06 -13.09 4.31
C THR A 244 -16.90 -13.87 3.02
N VAL A 245 -15.83 -14.66 2.86
CA VAL A 245 -15.62 -15.51 1.68
C VAL A 245 -16.66 -16.64 1.63
N ALA A 246 -16.92 -17.34 2.73
CA ALA A 246 -17.93 -18.38 2.77
C ALA A 246 -19.33 -17.84 2.42
N ALA A 247 -19.73 -16.71 3.00
CA ALA A 247 -20.99 -16.06 2.71
C ALA A 247 -21.05 -15.56 1.25
N SER A 248 -19.99 -14.97 0.72
CA SER A 248 -19.91 -14.55 -0.68
C SER A 248 -20.08 -15.74 -1.66
N ARG A 249 -19.68 -16.94 -1.24
CA ARG A 249 -19.88 -18.20 -1.99
C ARG A 249 -21.28 -18.78 -1.85
N GLY A 250 -22.16 -18.18 -1.04
CA GLY A 250 -23.58 -18.57 -0.89
C GLY A 250 -23.88 -19.50 0.27
N HIS A 251 -22.99 -19.63 1.24
CA HIS A 251 -23.26 -20.31 2.51
C HIS A 251 -24.01 -19.39 3.49
N ALA A 252 -24.83 -19.96 4.38
CA ALA A 252 -25.39 -19.24 5.51
C ALA A 252 -24.36 -19.26 6.66
N VAL A 253 -23.81 -18.09 6.98
CA VAL A 253 -22.68 -17.98 7.91
C VAL A 253 -23.08 -17.21 9.17
N THR A 254 -22.80 -17.81 10.34
CA THR A 254 -22.85 -17.14 11.64
C THR A 254 -21.42 -16.99 12.18
N LEU A 255 -21.03 -15.76 12.50
CA LEU A 255 -19.74 -15.43 13.10
C LEU A 255 -19.91 -15.11 14.58
N PHE A 256 -19.32 -15.93 15.45
CA PHE A 256 -19.30 -15.73 16.90
C PHE A 256 -18.02 -15.01 17.33
N GLU A 257 -18.17 -13.92 18.07
CA GLU A 257 -17.05 -13.18 18.66
C GLU A 257 -17.31 -12.95 20.15
N ALA A 258 -16.35 -13.34 20.98
CA ALA A 258 -16.45 -13.21 22.43
C ALA A 258 -16.33 -11.76 22.92
N GLY A 259 -15.68 -10.91 22.16
CA GLY A 259 -15.55 -9.47 22.44
C GLY A 259 -16.74 -8.66 21.95
N SER A 260 -16.72 -7.37 22.32
CA SER A 260 -17.73 -6.37 21.93
C SER A 260 -17.54 -5.82 20.52
N ASP A 261 -16.44 -6.14 19.86
CA ASP A 261 -16.14 -5.72 18.48
C ASP A 261 -15.26 -6.76 17.78
N VAL A 262 -15.28 -6.74 16.46
CA VAL A 262 -14.44 -7.60 15.60
C VAL A 262 -13.01 -7.05 15.47
N GLY A 263 -12.07 -7.88 15.01
CA GLY A 263 -10.70 -7.52 14.71
C GLY A 263 -9.66 -8.27 15.55
N GLY A 264 -10.05 -8.85 16.69
CA GLY A 264 -9.16 -9.64 17.54
C GLY A 264 -7.86 -8.90 17.89
N GLN A 265 -6.70 -9.55 17.75
CA GLN A 265 -5.40 -8.91 18.03
C GLN A 265 -5.02 -7.80 17.04
N PHE A 266 -5.67 -7.72 15.89
CA PHE A 266 -5.43 -6.63 14.95
C PHE A 266 -5.85 -5.27 15.55
N ASN A 267 -6.79 -5.28 16.49
CA ASN A 267 -7.15 -4.10 17.29
C ASN A 267 -6.00 -3.60 18.19
N LEU A 268 -5.06 -4.45 18.57
CA LEU A 268 -3.84 -4.05 19.27
C LEU A 268 -2.80 -3.49 18.29
N ALA A 269 -2.68 -4.09 17.10
CA ALA A 269 -1.74 -3.62 16.09
C ALA A 269 -2.08 -2.21 15.57
N LYS A 270 -3.35 -1.91 15.35
CA LYS A 270 -3.81 -0.63 14.78
C LYS A 270 -3.58 0.60 15.67
N VAL A 271 -3.37 0.40 16.99
CA VAL A 271 -3.11 1.51 17.94
C VAL A 271 -1.61 1.79 18.14
N VAL A 272 -0.74 0.99 17.53
CA VAL A 272 0.71 1.23 17.52
C VAL A 272 0.98 2.46 16.64
N PRO A 273 1.72 3.48 17.13
CA PRO A 273 2.05 4.68 16.36
C PRO A 273 2.64 4.33 14.99
N GLY A 274 2.15 4.98 13.94
CA GLY A 274 2.53 4.73 12.54
C GLY A 274 1.84 3.53 11.90
N LYS A 275 0.83 2.92 12.55
CA LYS A 275 0.01 1.83 11.99
C LYS A 275 -1.48 2.22 11.89
N GLU A 276 -1.79 3.49 11.79
CA GLU A 276 -3.15 4.02 11.70
C GLU A 276 -3.92 3.46 10.50
N GLU A 277 -3.23 3.12 9.40
CA GLU A 277 -3.83 2.47 8.23
C GLU A 277 -4.54 1.14 8.55
N PHE A 278 -4.15 0.49 9.65
CA PHE A 278 -4.75 -0.80 10.04
C PHE A 278 -6.21 -0.66 10.48
N HIS A 279 -6.67 0.54 10.83
CA HIS A 279 -8.09 0.80 11.05
C HIS A 279 -8.94 0.51 9.81
N GLU A 280 -8.37 0.73 8.61
CA GLU A 280 -9.05 0.50 7.34
C GLU A 280 -9.39 -0.97 7.10
N THR A 281 -8.56 -1.90 7.55
CA THR A 281 -8.85 -3.34 7.44
C THR A 281 -10.10 -3.72 8.25
N ILE A 282 -10.23 -3.17 9.47
CA ILE A 282 -11.42 -3.44 10.31
C ILE A 282 -12.66 -2.78 9.71
N ARG A 283 -12.55 -1.54 9.21
CA ARG A 283 -13.63 -0.85 8.48
C ARG A 283 -14.11 -1.72 7.30
N TYR A 284 -13.20 -2.14 6.44
CA TYR A 284 -13.50 -2.98 5.28
C TYR A 284 -14.27 -4.25 5.68
N PHE A 285 -13.78 -5.02 6.65
CA PHE A 285 -14.45 -6.25 7.05
C PHE A 285 -15.83 -6.01 7.68
N LYS A 286 -16.02 -4.93 8.45
CA LYS A 286 -17.35 -4.55 8.95
C LYS A 286 -18.36 -4.31 7.82
N VAL A 287 -17.93 -3.63 6.75
CA VAL A 287 -18.75 -3.43 5.55
C VAL A 287 -19.01 -4.76 4.85
N GLN A 288 -17.98 -5.60 4.67
CA GLN A 288 -18.13 -6.90 4.02
C GLN A 288 -19.06 -7.86 4.77
N LEU A 289 -18.99 -7.92 6.10
CA LEU A 289 -19.93 -8.72 6.91
C LEU A 289 -21.39 -8.34 6.64
N LYS A 290 -21.66 -7.02 6.63
CA LYS A 290 -23.01 -6.49 6.34
C LYS A 290 -23.45 -6.82 4.91
N GLN A 291 -22.59 -6.59 3.92
CA GLN A 291 -22.92 -6.80 2.51
C GLN A 291 -23.14 -8.29 2.17
N THR A 292 -22.36 -9.17 2.78
CA THR A 292 -22.47 -10.62 2.53
C THR A 292 -23.55 -11.30 3.37
N GLY A 293 -24.19 -10.56 4.31
CA GLY A 293 -25.29 -11.08 5.15
C GLY A 293 -24.82 -12.07 6.20
N VAL A 294 -23.60 -11.93 6.72
CA VAL A 294 -23.11 -12.76 7.85
C VAL A 294 -23.88 -12.39 9.12
N ASP A 295 -24.44 -13.40 9.80
CA ASP A 295 -25.03 -13.25 11.14
C ASP A 295 -23.90 -13.07 12.17
N LEU A 296 -23.62 -11.82 12.55
CA LEU A 296 -22.58 -11.46 13.51
C LEU A 296 -23.10 -11.45 14.94
N ARG A 297 -22.56 -12.32 15.78
CA ARG A 297 -22.92 -12.43 17.21
C ARG A 297 -21.74 -12.01 18.09
N LEU A 298 -21.73 -10.74 18.48
CA LEU A 298 -20.77 -10.19 19.42
C LEU A 298 -21.10 -10.57 20.87
N ASN A 299 -20.13 -10.37 21.77
CA ASN A 299 -20.24 -10.72 23.21
C ASN A 299 -20.68 -12.17 23.43
N THR A 300 -20.35 -13.06 22.50
CA THR A 300 -20.82 -14.44 22.48
C THR A 300 -19.64 -15.42 22.48
N ARG A 301 -19.32 -15.95 23.66
CA ARG A 301 -18.38 -17.05 23.81
C ARG A 301 -19.13 -18.37 23.63
N VAL A 302 -19.15 -18.86 22.40
CA VAL A 302 -19.84 -20.09 22.04
C VAL A 302 -19.12 -21.32 22.59
N SER A 303 -19.89 -22.33 23.07
CA SER A 303 -19.39 -23.65 23.49
C SER A 303 -19.66 -24.72 22.40
N ARG A 304 -18.97 -25.85 22.54
CA ARG A 304 -19.21 -27.03 21.68
C ARG A 304 -20.67 -27.45 21.69
N ASP A 305 -21.26 -27.59 22.89
CA ASP A 305 -22.64 -28.02 23.05
C ASP A 305 -23.64 -27.05 22.40
N GLN A 306 -23.32 -25.75 22.40
CA GLN A 306 -24.14 -24.76 21.71
C GLN A 306 -24.05 -24.92 20.18
N LEU A 307 -22.86 -25.15 19.63
CA LEU A 307 -22.67 -25.37 18.19
C LEU A 307 -23.39 -26.64 17.72
N GLU A 308 -23.31 -27.72 18.51
CA GLU A 308 -24.02 -28.99 18.22
C GLU A 308 -25.54 -28.80 18.27
N ARG A 309 -26.07 -28.10 19.26
CA ARG A 309 -27.53 -27.82 19.38
C ARG A 309 -28.05 -26.93 18.25
N GLU A 310 -27.25 -25.93 17.80
CA GLU A 310 -27.65 -25.05 16.70
C GLU A 310 -27.57 -25.73 15.33
N GLY A 311 -26.94 -26.90 15.22
CA GLY A 311 -26.96 -27.76 14.04
C GLY A 311 -26.27 -27.16 12.82
N PHE A 312 -25.06 -26.65 12.97
CA PHE A 312 -24.21 -26.22 11.86
C PHE A 312 -23.66 -27.43 11.09
N ASP A 313 -23.57 -27.28 9.76
CA ASP A 313 -22.98 -28.32 8.93
C ASP A 313 -21.46 -28.36 9.05
N GLU A 314 -20.83 -27.19 9.25
CA GLU A 314 -19.39 -27.04 9.39
C GLU A 314 -19.05 -25.97 10.44
N VAL A 315 -17.93 -26.14 11.10
CA VAL A 315 -17.40 -25.18 12.08
C VAL A 315 -15.96 -24.80 11.70
N ILE A 316 -15.71 -23.50 11.54
CA ILE A 316 -14.37 -22.95 11.32
C ILE A 316 -13.90 -22.32 12.64
N VAL A 317 -12.84 -22.88 13.23
CA VAL A 317 -12.25 -22.38 14.46
C VAL A 317 -11.13 -21.39 14.13
N ALA A 318 -11.35 -20.11 14.47
CA ALA A 318 -10.45 -18.98 14.20
C ALA A 318 -10.18 -18.15 15.48
N THR A 319 -10.07 -18.82 16.62
CA THR A 319 -9.98 -18.20 17.96
C THR A 319 -8.64 -17.49 18.24
N GLY A 320 -7.68 -17.63 17.34
CA GLY A 320 -6.37 -16.97 17.42
C GLY A 320 -5.46 -17.54 18.51
N VAL A 321 -4.57 -16.69 19.00
CA VAL A 321 -3.56 -17.03 20.01
C VAL A 321 -3.65 -16.08 21.18
N VAL A 322 -3.13 -16.50 22.33
CA VAL A 322 -2.95 -15.66 23.51
C VAL A 322 -1.46 -15.38 23.76
N PRO A 323 -1.09 -14.21 24.30
CA PRO A 323 0.28 -13.93 24.67
C PRO A 323 0.83 -14.97 25.61
N ARG A 324 2.07 -15.39 25.39
CA ARG A 324 2.76 -16.31 26.33
C ARG A 324 3.08 -15.59 27.63
N ALA A 325 2.69 -16.18 28.76
CA ALA A 325 3.08 -15.68 30.06
C ALA A 325 4.59 -15.88 30.32
N LEU A 326 5.22 -14.87 30.87
CA LEU A 326 6.62 -14.95 31.29
C LEU A 326 6.75 -15.77 32.57
N LYS A 327 7.70 -16.71 32.59
CA LYS A 327 8.01 -17.54 33.77
C LYS A 327 9.25 -17.01 34.49
N ILE A 328 9.19 -15.77 34.99
CA ILE A 328 10.24 -15.13 35.76
C ILE A 328 9.67 -14.70 37.10
N GLN A 329 10.56 -14.65 38.13
CA GLN A 329 10.17 -14.20 39.46
C GLN A 329 9.64 -12.77 39.42
N GLY A 330 8.47 -12.53 40.02
CA GLY A 330 7.84 -11.21 40.05
C GLY A 330 6.97 -10.89 38.85
N SER A 331 6.83 -11.77 37.85
CA SER A 331 6.01 -11.51 36.65
C SER A 331 4.50 -11.33 36.94
N ASN A 332 4.05 -11.77 38.12
CA ASN A 332 2.65 -11.62 38.56
C ASN A 332 2.44 -10.40 39.48
N ALA A 333 3.46 -9.55 39.67
CA ALA A 333 3.31 -8.36 40.50
C ALA A 333 2.37 -7.33 39.85
N PRO A 334 1.56 -6.60 40.67
CA PRO A 334 0.51 -5.69 40.14
C PRO A 334 1.03 -4.61 39.16
N GLN A 335 2.30 -4.22 39.28
CA GLN A 335 2.93 -3.24 38.38
C GLN A 335 3.43 -3.84 37.08
N VAL A 336 3.34 -5.15 36.87
CA VAL A 336 3.77 -5.82 35.64
C VAL A 336 2.58 -5.89 34.69
N LEU A 337 2.70 -5.20 33.57
CA LEU A 337 1.69 -5.15 32.52
C LEU A 337 2.16 -5.94 31.31
N SER A 338 1.24 -6.67 30.69
CA SER A 338 1.48 -7.24 29.37
C SER A 338 1.40 -6.15 28.29
N TYR A 339 2.06 -6.38 27.14
CA TYR A 339 1.93 -5.46 25.98
C TYR A 339 0.46 -5.27 25.56
N ALA A 340 -0.36 -6.29 25.72
CA ALA A 340 -1.76 -6.23 25.36
C ALA A 340 -2.58 -5.31 26.28
N GLU A 341 -2.26 -5.26 27.58
CA GLU A 341 -2.89 -4.32 28.53
C GLU A 341 -2.48 -2.88 28.22
N VAL A 342 -1.18 -2.65 27.96
CA VAL A 342 -0.67 -1.32 27.60
C VAL A 342 -1.33 -0.82 26.29
N LEU A 343 -1.40 -1.66 25.25
CA LEU A 343 -2.04 -1.31 23.98
C LEU A 343 -3.57 -1.13 24.08
N ARG A 344 -4.18 -1.63 25.16
CA ARG A 344 -5.60 -1.35 25.49
C ARG A 344 -5.80 -0.10 26.33
N GLY A 345 -4.71 0.62 26.65
CA GLY A 345 -4.77 1.89 27.37
C GLY A 345 -4.49 1.78 28.87
N ALA A 346 -3.89 0.70 29.36
CA ALA A 346 -3.43 0.66 30.74
C ALA A 346 -2.38 1.75 31.00
N GLU A 347 -2.53 2.48 32.11
CA GLU A 347 -1.58 3.53 32.50
C GLU A 347 -0.22 2.95 32.84
N VAL A 348 0.84 3.55 32.31
CA VAL A 348 2.23 3.23 32.62
C VAL A 348 2.90 4.40 33.34
N GLY A 349 3.78 4.10 34.31
CA GLY A 349 4.48 5.13 35.05
C GLY A 349 5.58 5.82 34.23
N HIS A 350 6.19 6.85 34.80
CA HIS A 350 7.29 7.59 34.15
C HIS A 350 8.58 6.79 33.97
N ARG A 351 8.78 5.74 34.75
CA ARG A 351 9.95 4.85 34.66
C ARG A 351 9.46 3.45 34.34
N VAL A 352 9.78 3.00 33.14
CA VAL A 352 9.31 1.72 32.60
C VAL A 352 10.52 0.85 32.24
N ALA A 353 10.49 -0.41 32.67
CA ALA A 353 11.39 -1.44 32.19
C ALA A 353 10.64 -2.31 31.18
N VAL A 354 11.14 -2.41 29.94
CA VAL A 354 10.58 -3.28 28.90
C VAL A 354 11.38 -4.58 28.88
N ILE A 355 10.69 -5.72 29.06
CA ILE A 355 11.31 -7.04 29.07
C ILE A 355 10.98 -7.74 27.76
N GLY A 356 11.99 -7.91 26.92
CA GLY A 356 11.87 -8.43 25.57
C GLY A 356 11.86 -7.32 24.52
N ALA A 357 12.51 -7.58 23.40
CA ALA A 357 12.67 -6.65 22.29
C ALA A 357 12.59 -7.40 20.95
N GLY A 358 11.83 -8.49 20.91
CA GLY A 358 11.60 -9.30 19.73
C GLY A 358 10.56 -8.72 18.78
#